data_a31171773c8206cbcd9b4d4db4d8cfa8
#
_entry.id   a31171773c8206cbcd9b4d4db4d8cfa8
#
_cell.length_a   1.000
_cell.length_b   1.000
_cell.length_c   1.000
_cell.angle_alpha   90.00
_cell.angle_beta   90.00
_cell.angle_gamma   90.00
#
_symmetry.space_group_name_H-M   'P 1'
#
loop_
_entity.id
_entity.type
_entity.pdbx_description
1 polymer ?
#
loop_
_entity_poly.entity_id
_entity_poly.type
_entity_poly.pdbx_seq_one_letter_code
_entity_poly.pdbx_strand_id
1 'polypeptide(L)'
;MALWEFSNQNKHGNWRSRVVFVPEGKSFSIPKGFGNVCASRFKYVHRHPILPPVLTTGQDGNKYLIPGSTKVHPQTTLKDIKWEKPPIVKIERKTEKFEFTSSSDPNVTYITKMYTTGSNVSYACNCPGVWRSKDKKCKHIKSLENG
;
A
#
# COMPACT_ATOMS: atom_id res chain seq x y z
N MET A 1 -7.12 15.90 26.34
CA MET A 1 -6.62 16.45 25.06
C MET A 1 -7.15 15.61 23.93
N ALA A 2 -7.73 16.21 22.92
CA ALA A 2 -8.25 15.47 21.79
C ALA A 2 -8.18 16.29 20.48
N LEU A 3 -7.99 15.57 19.38
CA LEU A 3 -8.17 16.12 18.03
C LEU A 3 -9.65 16.04 17.65
N TRP A 4 -10.12 17.10 17.03
CA TRP A 4 -11.47 17.20 16.53
C TRP A 4 -11.45 17.59 15.06
N GLU A 5 -12.29 16.96 14.27
CA GLU A 5 -12.56 17.36 12.91
C GLU A 5 -13.80 18.20 12.87
N PHE A 6 -13.66 19.42 12.34
CA PHE A 6 -14.76 20.32 12.05
C PHE A 6 -14.99 20.31 10.54
N SER A 7 -16.16 19.95 10.13
CA SER A 7 -16.58 19.99 8.73
C SER A 7 -17.77 20.91 8.55
N ASN A 8 -17.72 21.71 7.51
CA ASN A 8 -18.81 22.59 7.12
C ASN A 8 -19.02 22.56 5.62
N GLN A 9 -20.26 22.79 5.24
CA GLN A 9 -20.65 22.89 3.84
C GLN A 9 -20.57 24.36 3.40
N ASN A 10 -19.90 24.62 2.27
CA ASN A 10 -19.85 25.96 1.71
C ASN A 10 -21.15 26.29 0.95
N LYS A 11 -21.30 27.57 0.50
CA LYS A 11 -22.46 28.02 -0.27
C LYS A 11 -22.75 27.27 -1.58
N HIS A 12 -21.77 26.48 -2.06
CA HIS A 12 -21.88 25.67 -3.28
C HIS A 12 -22.16 24.19 -2.97
N GLY A 13 -22.44 23.85 -1.71
CA GLY A 13 -22.70 22.46 -1.30
C GLY A 13 -21.46 21.60 -1.04
N ASN A 14 -20.25 22.12 -1.26
CA ASN A 14 -19.02 21.35 -1.05
C ASN A 14 -18.62 21.33 0.43
N TRP A 15 -18.24 20.15 0.92
CA TRP A 15 -17.75 19.97 2.27
C TRP A 15 -16.29 20.37 2.38
N ARG A 16 -15.95 21.07 3.46
CA ARG A 16 -14.58 21.36 3.88
C ARG A 16 -14.38 20.91 5.31
N SER A 17 -13.25 20.30 5.59
CA SER A 17 -12.90 19.89 6.96
C SER A 17 -11.53 20.41 7.37
N ARG A 18 -11.36 20.57 8.68
CA ARG A 18 -10.07 20.87 9.32
C ARG A 18 -9.97 20.14 10.63
N VAL A 19 -8.76 19.70 10.96
CA VAL A 19 -8.46 19.09 12.24
C VAL A 19 -7.93 20.14 13.18
N VAL A 20 -8.51 20.21 14.37
CA VAL A 20 -8.15 21.18 15.42
C VAL A 20 -7.89 20.43 16.72
N PHE A 21 -6.88 20.85 17.42
CA PHE A 21 -6.58 20.35 18.76
C PHE A 21 -7.41 21.13 19.79
N VAL A 22 -8.14 20.41 20.63
CA VAL A 22 -8.91 20.98 21.74
C VAL A 22 -8.28 20.53 23.05
N PRO A 23 -7.72 21.45 23.88
CA PRO A 23 -7.18 21.14 25.17
C PRO A 23 -8.23 20.56 26.12
N GLU A 24 -7.79 19.78 27.09
CA GLU A 24 -8.67 19.22 28.10
C GLU A 24 -9.33 20.34 28.94
N GLY A 25 -10.62 20.17 29.24
CA GLY A 25 -11.39 21.17 29.97
C GLY A 25 -11.86 22.38 29.17
N LYS A 26 -11.48 22.52 27.90
CA LYS A 26 -12.05 23.52 27.00
C LYS A 26 -13.20 22.95 26.19
N SER A 27 -14.30 23.71 26.19
CA SER A 27 -15.44 23.42 25.31
C SER A 27 -15.41 24.35 24.09
N PHE A 28 -16.04 23.92 23.02
CA PHE A 28 -16.28 24.76 21.84
C PHE A 28 -17.77 24.77 21.55
N SER A 29 -18.24 25.89 21.01
CA SER A 29 -19.60 26.02 20.51
C SER A 29 -19.59 26.26 19.02
N ILE A 30 -20.57 25.67 18.32
CA ILE A 30 -20.79 25.93 16.90
C ILE A 30 -21.66 27.19 16.82
N PRO A 31 -21.19 28.26 16.16
CA PRO A 31 -22.00 29.49 16.02
C PRO A 31 -23.29 29.21 15.27
N LYS A 32 -24.40 29.72 15.79
CA LYS A 32 -25.69 29.65 15.09
C LYS A 32 -25.63 30.45 13.78
N GLY A 33 -26.13 29.88 12.70
CA GLY A 33 -26.20 30.55 11.38
C GLY A 33 -25.11 30.18 10.38
N PHE A 34 -24.18 29.29 10.73
CA PHE A 34 -23.12 28.81 9.83
C PHE A 34 -23.49 27.54 9.03
N GLY A 35 -24.74 27.36 8.66
CA GLY A 35 -25.19 26.23 7.85
C GLY A 35 -24.98 24.88 8.54
N ASN A 36 -24.75 23.84 7.76
CA ASN A 36 -24.47 22.49 8.27
C ASN A 36 -23.01 22.40 8.76
N VAL A 37 -22.81 22.46 10.07
CA VAL A 37 -21.50 22.27 10.71
C VAL A 37 -21.54 20.99 11.53
N CYS A 38 -20.58 20.12 11.31
CA CYS A 38 -20.38 18.89 12.08
C CYS A 38 -19.05 18.97 12.82
N ALA A 39 -19.05 18.50 14.07
CA ALA A 39 -17.83 18.33 14.85
C ALA A 39 -17.80 16.92 15.39
N SER A 40 -16.71 16.21 15.17
CA SER A 40 -16.50 14.84 15.63
C SER A 40 -15.10 14.62 16.16
N ARG A 41 -14.94 13.66 17.05
CA ARG A 41 -13.61 13.22 17.49
C ARG A 41 -12.85 12.68 16.31
N PHE A 42 -11.63 13.17 16.10
CA PHE A 42 -10.77 12.77 15.00
C PHE A 42 -9.65 11.84 15.48
N LYS A 43 -9.41 10.80 14.73
CA LYS A 43 -8.23 9.95 14.87
C LYS A 43 -7.64 9.69 13.48
N TYR A 44 -6.32 9.81 13.38
CA TYR A 44 -5.62 9.36 12.17
C TYR A 44 -5.69 7.84 12.08
N VAL A 45 -5.88 7.34 10.87
CA VAL A 45 -5.91 5.90 10.62
C VAL A 45 -4.57 5.46 10.05
N HIS A 46 -3.92 4.56 10.77
CA HIS A 46 -2.70 3.90 10.31
C HIS A 46 -3.04 2.49 9.81
N ARG A 47 -2.83 2.25 8.52
CA ARG A 47 -3.12 0.96 7.87
C ARG A 47 -1.81 0.27 7.49
N HIS A 48 -1.29 -0.52 8.41
CA HIS A 48 -0.14 -1.37 8.13
C HIS A 48 -0.31 -2.72 8.85
N PRO A 49 -0.06 -3.87 8.15
CA PRO A 49 -0.33 -5.18 8.74
C PRO A 49 0.61 -5.55 9.89
N ILE A 50 1.84 -5.07 9.87
CA ILE A 50 2.91 -5.49 10.79
C ILE A 50 3.49 -4.33 11.58
N LEU A 51 3.85 -3.22 10.89
CA LEU A 51 4.57 -2.11 11.51
C LEU A 51 3.62 -1.22 12.34
N PRO A 52 3.92 -0.99 13.62
CA PRO A 52 3.15 -0.08 14.45
C PRO A 52 3.28 1.37 13.98
N PRO A 53 2.30 2.23 14.32
CA PRO A 53 2.40 3.66 14.06
C PRO A 53 3.53 4.29 14.87
N VAL A 54 4.33 5.11 14.23
CA VAL A 54 5.39 5.90 14.85
C VAL A 54 5.22 7.36 14.45
N LEU A 55 5.37 8.26 15.41
CA LEU A 55 5.36 9.71 15.17
C LEU A 55 6.79 10.22 15.11
N THR A 56 7.11 10.98 14.09
CA THR A 56 8.42 11.62 13.91
C THR A 56 8.26 13.08 13.50
N THR A 57 9.29 13.88 13.74
CA THR A 57 9.35 15.26 13.27
C THR A 57 10.31 15.32 12.08
N GLY A 58 9.84 15.85 10.96
CA GLY A 58 10.64 16.04 9.77
C GLY A 58 11.59 17.24 9.88
N GLN A 59 12.49 17.37 8.92
CA GLN A 59 13.42 18.51 8.84
C GLN A 59 12.70 19.86 8.64
N ASP A 60 11.47 19.82 8.11
CA ASP A 60 10.58 20.96 7.93
C ASP A 60 9.84 21.39 9.22
N GLY A 61 10.14 20.76 10.36
CA GLY A 61 9.49 20.98 11.64
C GLY A 61 8.08 20.42 11.77
N ASN A 62 7.56 19.78 10.72
CA ASN A 62 6.25 19.17 10.76
C ASN A 62 6.29 17.74 11.36
N LYS A 63 5.18 17.33 11.97
CA LYS A 63 5.03 15.99 12.53
C LYS A 63 4.43 15.05 11.49
N TYR A 64 4.98 13.84 11.41
CA TYR A 64 4.58 12.81 10.46
C TYR A 64 4.29 11.48 11.14
N LEU A 65 3.32 10.78 10.61
CA LEU A 65 3.00 9.40 10.97
C LEU A 65 3.70 8.44 10.00
N ILE A 66 4.50 7.54 10.53
CA ILE A 66 5.26 6.54 9.77
C ILE A 66 4.73 5.12 10.10
N PRO A 67 4.79 4.17 9.17
CA PRO A 67 5.06 4.31 7.74
C PRO A 67 3.92 5.03 6.99
N GLY A 68 4.24 5.61 5.82
CA GLY A 68 3.28 6.34 4.99
C GLY A 68 3.54 7.84 4.90
N SER A 69 4.40 8.40 5.77
CA SER A 69 4.79 9.81 5.77
C SER A 69 3.60 10.79 5.73
N THR A 70 2.53 10.45 6.42
CA THR A 70 1.33 11.29 6.49
C THR A 70 1.56 12.43 7.47
N LYS A 71 1.46 13.67 6.97
CA LYS A 71 1.55 14.85 7.83
C LYS A 71 0.37 14.90 8.79
N VAL A 72 0.69 15.08 10.07
CA VAL A 72 -0.31 15.13 11.16
C VAL A 72 -0.22 16.44 11.92
N HIS A 73 -1.25 16.73 12.71
CA HIS A 73 -1.26 17.92 13.56
C HIS A 73 -0.07 17.88 14.55
N PRO A 74 0.63 19.00 14.82
CA PRO A 74 1.82 19.02 15.69
C PRO A 74 1.61 18.43 17.08
N GLN A 75 0.42 18.55 17.62
CA GLN A 75 0.05 18.06 18.97
C GLN A 75 -0.49 16.63 18.97
N THR A 76 -0.46 15.92 17.83
CA THR A 76 -0.89 14.52 17.73
C THR A 76 -0.04 13.62 18.61
N THR A 77 -0.72 12.73 19.34
CA THR A 77 -0.10 11.67 20.16
C THR A 77 -0.49 10.30 19.60
N LEU A 78 0.16 9.25 20.09
CA LEU A 78 -0.19 7.88 19.67
C LEU A 78 -1.64 7.49 20.02
N LYS A 79 -2.24 8.13 21.02
CA LYS A 79 -3.65 7.92 21.39
C LYS A 79 -4.63 8.44 20.32
N ASP A 80 -4.19 9.37 19.50
CA ASP A 80 -4.96 9.97 18.40
C ASP A 80 -4.83 9.18 17.09
N ILE A 81 -4.18 8.01 17.14
CA ILE A 81 -3.97 7.14 15.99
C ILE A 81 -4.74 5.83 16.21
N LYS A 82 -5.58 5.48 15.25
CA LYS A 82 -6.23 4.18 15.18
C LYS A 82 -5.41 3.26 14.30
N TRP A 83 -4.87 2.18 14.84
CA TRP A 83 -4.17 1.19 14.06
C TRP A 83 -5.17 0.14 13.53
N GLU A 84 -5.39 0.17 12.23
CA GLU A 84 -6.17 -0.84 11.50
C GLU A 84 -5.19 -1.80 10.83
N LYS A 85 -5.13 -3.05 11.30
CA LYS A 85 -4.28 -4.10 10.73
C LYS A 85 -5.03 -4.79 9.58
N PRO A 86 -4.75 -4.48 8.32
CA PRO A 86 -5.35 -5.22 7.22
C PRO A 86 -4.86 -6.67 7.26
N PRO A 87 -5.66 -7.64 6.79
CA PRO A 87 -5.24 -9.02 6.71
C PRO A 87 -4.04 -9.15 5.76
N ILE A 88 -3.05 -9.96 6.17
CA ILE A 88 -1.93 -10.31 5.31
C ILE A 88 -2.43 -11.36 4.33
N VAL A 89 -2.69 -10.95 3.10
CA VAL A 89 -3.03 -11.89 2.03
C VAL A 89 -1.74 -12.59 1.60
N LYS A 90 -1.58 -13.85 1.99
CA LYS A 90 -0.53 -14.72 1.46
C LYS A 90 -0.90 -15.11 0.04
N ILE A 91 -0.22 -14.52 -0.93
CA ILE A 91 -0.36 -14.93 -2.32
C ILE A 91 0.49 -16.19 -2.50
N GLU A 92 -0.17 -17.33 -2.65
CA GLU A 92 0.52 -18.59 -2.93
C GLU A 92 1.09 -18.54 -4.35
N ARG A 93 2.40 -18.76 -4.45
CA ARG A 93 3.08 -18.91 -5.72
C ARG A 93 3.16 -20.40 -6.05
N LYS A 94 2.44 -20.83 -7.07
CA LYS A 94 2.61 -22.16 -7.65
C LYS A 94 3.79 -22.13 -8.61
N THR A 95 4.63 -23.16 -8.52
CA THR A 95 5.79 -23.32 -9.42
C THR A 95 5.71 -24.66 -10.09
N GLU A 96 5.63 -24.65 -11.41
CA GLU A 96 5.69 -25.86 -12.24
C GLU A 96 7.01 -25.88 -12.99
N LYS A 97 7.58 -27.07 -13.15
CA LYS A 97 8.85 -27.27 -13.85
C LYS A 97 8.62 -28.12 -15.10
N PHE A 98 9.17 -27.66 -16.19
CA PHE A 98 9.14 -28.36 -17.49
C PHE A 98 10.57 -28.61 -17.94
N GLU A 99 10.85 -29.83 -18.38
CA GLU A 99 12.16 -30.25 -18.85
C GLU A 99 12.17 -30.31 -20.40
N PHE A 100 13.19 -29.75 -20.99
CA PHE A 100 13.39 -29.74 -22.44
C PHE A 100 14.80 -30.22 -22.78
N THR A 101 14.92 -31.24 -23.58
CA THR A 101 16.20 -31.73 -24.10
C THR A 101 16.78 -30.72 -25.09
N SER A 102 18.07 -30.48 -25.02
CA SER A 102 18.78 -29.64 -25.97
C SER A 102 18.68 -30.24 -27.38
N SER A 103 18.42 -29.39 -28.39
CA SER A 103 18.42 -29.80 -29.78
C SER A 103 19.81 -30.03 -30.38
N SER A 104 20.85 -29.50 -29.72
CA SER A 104 22.25 -29.64 -30.17
C SER A 104 23.04 -30.72 -29.40
N ASP A 105 22.59 -31.07 -28.21
CA ASP A 105 23.22 -32.09 -27.38
C ASP A 105 22.15 -32.85 -26.57
N PRO A 106 21.84 -34.10 -26.88
CA PRO A 106 20.82 -34.89 -26.19
C PRO A 106 21.14 -35.20 -24.74
N ASN A 107 22.38 -35.01 -24.28
CA ASN A 107 22.78 -35.20 -22.89
C ASN A 107 22.50 -33.95 -22.03
N VAL A 108 22.10 -32.81 -22.64
CA VAL A 108 21.83 -31.58 -21.93
C VAL A 108 20.33 -31.35 -21.86
N THR A 109 19.83 -31.23 -20.63
CA THR A 109 18.41 -30.90 -20.36
C THR A 109 18.30 -29.49 -19.79
N TYR A 110 17.39 -28.72 -20.34
CA TYR A 110 17.04 -27.38 -19.84
C TYR A 110 15.76 -27.42 -19.02
N ILE A 111 15.71 -26.65 -17.97
CA ILE A 111 14.54 -26.57 -17.09
C ILE A 111 13.89 -25.20 -17.26
N THR A 112 12.63 -25.21 -17.65
CA THR A 112 11.77 -24.02 -17.66
C THR A 112 10.84 -24.07 -16.47
N LYS A 113 10.81 -23.01 -15.68
CA LYS A 113 9.93 -22.85 -14.54
C LYS A 113 8.80 -21.87 -14.90
N MET A 114 7.59 -22.27 -14.62
CA MET A 114 6.40 -21.41 -14.69
C MET A 114 5.99 -21.03 -13.29
N TYR A 115 5.87 -19.75 -13.05
CA TYR A 115 5.42 -19.21 -11.76
C TYR A 115 4.03 -18.60 -11.94
N THR A 116 3.06 -19.13 -11.21
CA THR A 116 1.70 -18.61 -11.19
C THR A 116 1.45 -17.92 -9.86
N THR A 117 1.08 -16.65 -9.90
CA THR A 117 0.77 -15.83 -8.73
C THR A 117 -0.57 -15.14 -8.96
N GLY A 118 -1.66 -15.71 -8.43
CA GLY A 118 -3.00 -15.26 -8.77
C GLY A 118 -3.29 -15.40 -10.27
N SER A 119 -3.59 -14.31 -10.96
CA SER A 119 -3.81 -14.26 -12.41
C SER A 119 -2.52 -14.03 -13.22
N ASN A 120 -1.41 -13.75 -12.57
CA ASN A 120 -0.14 -13.46 -13.24
C ASN A 120 0.68 -14.72 -13.43
N VAL A 121 1.14 -14.94 -14.67
CA VAL A 121 2.02 -16.05 -15.04
C VAL A 121 3.35 -15.49 -15.52
N SER A 122 4.45 -16.02 -15.02
CA SER A 122 5.80 -15.67 -15.45
C SER A 122 6.64 -16.92 -15.67
N TYR A 123 7.62 -16.83 -16.55
CA TYR A 123 8.46 -17.95 -16.95
C TYR A 123 9.93 -17.63 -16.73
N ALA A 124 10.71 -18.64 -16.38
CA ALA A 124 12.17 -18.58 -16.34
C ALA A 124 12.75 -19.86 -16.92
N CYS A 125 13.75 -19.74 -17.77
CA CYS A 125 14.44 -20.89 -18.37
C CYS A 125 15.95 -20.72 -18.19
N ASN A 126 16.67 -21.83 -17.98
CA ASN A 126 18.13 -21.84 -17.84
C ASN A 126 18.88 -22.04 -19.17
N CYS A 127 18.18 -22.10 -20.32
CA CYS A 127 18.83 -22.28 -21.60
C CYS A 127 19.52 -20.99 -22.12
N PRO A 128 20.59 -21.11 -22.93
CA PRO A 128 21.29 -19.95 -23.50
C PRO A 128 20.41 -19.04 -24.37
N GLY A 129 19.33 -19.58 -24.94
CA GLY A 129 18.38 -18.83 -25.77
C GLY A 129 17.70 -17.67 -25.06
N VAL A 130 17.54 -17.71 -23.73
CA VAL A 130 16.98 -16.61 -22.93
C VAL A 130 17.89 -15.37 -23.00
N TRP A 131 19.21 -15.58 -22.91
CA TRP A 131 20.18 -14.48 -22.90
C TRP A 131 20.37 -13.83 -24.25
N ARG A 132 20.23 -14.63 -25.33
CA ARG A 132 20.38 -14.17 -26.73
C ARG A 132 19.14 -13.48 -27.26
N SER A 133 17.99 -13.73 -26.69
CA SER A 133 16.71 -13.17 -27.13
C SER A 133 16.52 -11.74 -26.59
N LYS A 134 16.09 -10.81 -27.44
CA LYS A 134 15.79 -9.42 -27.04
C LYS A 134 14.66 -9.34 -26.04
N ASP A 135 13.66 -10.18 -26.18
CA ASP A 135 12.48 -10.28 -25.32
C ASP A 135 12.68 -11.17 -24.08
N LYS A 136 13.92 -11.70 -23.87
CA LYS A 136 14.23 -12.65 -22.79
C LYS A 136 13.37 -13.93 -22.81
N LYS A 137 12.80 -14.25 -23.97
CA LYS A 137 11.97 -15.43 -24.19
C LYS A 137 12.63 -16.38 -25.17
N CYS A 138 13.04 -17.55 -24.68
CA CYS A 138 13.57 -18.62 -25.54
C CYS A 138 12.43 -19.43 -26.17
N LYS A 139 12.78 -20.33 -27.10
CA LYS A 139 11.83 -21.26 -27.75
C LYS A 139 11.01 -22.08 -26.74
N HIS A 140 11.60 -22.48 -25.63
CA HIS A 140 10.94 -23.28 -24.59
C HIS A 140 9.85 -22.47 -23.87
N ILE A 141 10.12 -21.21 -23.54
CA ILE A 141 9.12 -20.29 -22.94
C ILE A 141 7.98 -20.05 -23.94
N LYS A 142 8.32 -19.74 -25.20
CA LYS A 142 7.32 -19.48 -26.25
C LYS A 142 6.43 -20.71 -26.53
N SER A 143 6.98 -21.90 -26.41
CA SER A 143 6.22 -23.15 -26.53
C SER A 143 5.17 -23.30 -25.40
N LEU A 144 5.51 -22.90 -24.19
CA LEU A 144 4.58 -22.96 -23.05
C LEU A 144 3.54 -21.82 -23.04
N GLU A 145 3.87 -20.66 -23.62
CA GLU A 145 2.92 -19.55 -23.74
C GLU A 145 1.86 -19.79 -24.82
N ASN A 146 2.18 -20.58 -25.86
CA ASN A 146 1.31 -20.84 -27.01
C ASN A 146 0.59 -22.20 -26.96
N GLY A 147 0.87 -23.00 -25.95
CA GLY A 147 0.20 -24.29 -25.70
C GLY A 147 -0.86 -24.14 -24.66
#